data_a4ad28196e87a5ae3c94b33ce07b7799
#
_entry.id   a4ad28196e87a5ae3c94b33ce07b7799
#
_cell.length_a   1.000
_cell.length_b   1.000
_cell.length_c   1.000
_cell.angle_alpha   90.00
_cell.angle_beta   90.00
_cell.angle_gamma   90.00
#
_symmetry.space_group_name_H-M   'P 1'
#
loop_
_entity.id
_entity.type
_entity.pdbx_description
1 polymer ?
#
loop_
_entity_poly.entity_id
_entity_poly.type
_entity_poly.pdbx_seq_one_letter_code
_entity_poly.pdbx_strand_id
1 'polypeptide(L)'
;MIKRILIAIPVLIGITIIDYAIMCLAGSPLQMLQGPRISQAAVAAKEIALGLDKPFYVQYFVWLKQLLHGNMGYSIKSYQAVSEMIASHLGPTLLLMGVSLLVSLLMAVPAGIYSAIKQYSAGDYTVVTLSFLGSSVPGFFLSLLLIYLFTVK
;
A
#
# COMPACT_ATOMS: atom_id res chain seq x y z
N MET A 1 -10.26 18.20 18.62
CA MET A 1 -10.25 17.55 17.29
C MET A 1 -9.72 18.49 16.20
N ILE A 2 -10.22 19.71 16.05
CA ILE A 2 -9.80 20.69 15.03
C ILE A 2 -8.28 20.93 15.00
N LYS A 3 -7.65 21.15 16.17
CA LYS A 3 -6.19 21.33 16.27
C LYS A 3 -5.39 20.17 15.68
N ARG A 4 -5.87 18.91 15.81
CA ARG A 4 -5.21 17.73 15.25
C ARG A 4 -5.31 17.68 13.74
N ILE A 5 -6.45 18.07 13.18
CA ILE A 5 -6.66 18.17 11.74
C ILE A 5 -5.77 19.26 11.13
N LEU A 6 -5.69 20.43 11.78
CA LEU A 6 -4.83 21.52 11.34
C LEU A 6 -3.34 21.15 11.33
N ILE A 7 -2.89 20.32 12.28
CA ILE A 7 -1.52 19.82 12.32
C ILE A 7 -1.30 18.72 11.25
N ALA A 8 -2.31 17.94 10.94
CA ALA A 8 -2.19 16.88 9.94
C ALA A 8 -1.96 17.42 8.51
N ILE A 9 -2.53 18.59 8.17
CA ILE A 9 -2.38 19.18 6.84
C ILE A 9 -0.91 19.47 6.50
N PRO A 10 -0.14 20.25 7.29
CA PRO A 10 1.27 20.50 6.98
C PRO A 10 2.12 19.22 7.00
N VAL A 11 1.79 18.25 7.86
CA VAL A 11 2.47 16.95 7.88
C VAL A 11 2.23 16.20 6.56
N LEU A 12 0.98 16.13 6.09
CA LEU A 12 0.65 15.50 4.82
C LEU A 12 1.36 16.19 3.64
N ILE A 13 1.37 17.53 3.62
CA ILE A 13 2.10 18.27 2.59
C ILE A 13 3.60 17.94 2.65
N GLY A 14 4.19 17.91 3.84
CA GLY A 14 5.60 17.54 4.02
C GLY A 14 5.90 16.14 3.50
N ILE A 15 5.05 15.16 3.79
CA ILE A 15 5.19 13.78 3.30
C ILE A 15 5.11 13.76 1.78
N THR A 16 4.13 14.40 1.16
CA THR A 16 4.00 14.41 -0.31
C THR A 16 5.16 15.08 -1.02
N ILE A 17 5.77 16.11 -0.43
CA ILE A 17 6.99 16.75 -0.96
C ILE A 17 8.17 15.78 -0.90
N ILE A 18 8.35 15.09 0.22
CA ILE A 18 9.43 14.12 0.40
C ILE A 18 9.26 12.94 -0.57
N ASP A 19 8.06 12.38 -0.67
CA ASP A 19 7.76 11.28 -1.58
C ASP A 19 8.01 11.69 -3.04
N TYR A 20 7.57 12.88 -3.43
CA TYR A 20 7.81 13.39 -4.77
C TYR A 20 9.31 13.62 -5.03
N ALA A 21 10.06 14.12 -4.06
CA ALA A 21 11.50 14.29 -4.16
C ALA A 21 12.22 12.94 -4.33
N ILE A 22 11.85 11.93 -3.55
CA ILE A 22 12.39 10.57 -3.67
C ILE A 22 12.09 9.99 -5.06
N MET A 23 10.89 10.17 -5.57
CA MET A 23 10.53 9.73 -6.93
C MET A 23 11.39 10.40 -8.00
N CYS A 24 11.63 11.71 -7.89
CA CYS A 24 12.51 12.44 -8.82
C CYS A 24 13.97 11.95 -8.73
N LEU A 25 14.45 11.60 -7.54
CA LEU A 25 15.79 11.06 -7.33
C LEU A 25 15.93 9.61 -7.86
N ALA A 26 14.86 8.84 -7.86
CA ALA A 26 14.85 7.47 -8.36
C ALA A 26 15.00 7.39 -9.90
N GLY A 27 14.92 8.51 -10.59
CA GLY A 27 15.12 8.62 -12.03
C GLY A 27 13.89 9.17 -12.77
N SER A 28 14.12 9.68 -13.97
CA SER A 28 13.03 10.17 -14.82
C SER A 28 12.16 9.01 -15.31
N PRO A 29 10.82 9.11 -15.23
CA PRO A 29 9.93 8.13 -15.83
C PRO A 29 10.16 7.95 -17.33
N LEU A 30 10.80 8.91 -17.99
CA LEU A 30 11.17 8.84 -19.40
C LEU A 30 12.31 7.87 -19.68
N GLN A 31 13.17 7.57 -18.69
CA GLN A 31 14.26 6.59 -18.88
C GLN A 31 13.72 5.19 -19.16
N MET A 32 12.56 4.86 -18.62
CA MET A 32 11.88 3.59 -18.89
C MET A 32 11.21 3.55 -20.28
N LEU A 33 10.98 4.71 -20.88
CA LEU A 33 10.46 4.85 -22.25
C LEU A 33 11.57 4.88 -23.30
N GLN A 34 12.84 4.97 -22.87
CA GLN A 34 14.01 4.91 -23.77
C GLN A 34 14.23 3.47 -24.25
N GLY A 35 13.48 3.07 -25.26
CA GLY A 35 13.71 1.81 -25.99
C GLY A 35 14.39 2.07 -27.33
N PRO A 36 15.03 1.06 -27.94
CA PRO A 36 15.75 1.20 -29.21
C PRO A 36 14.85 1.62 -30.39
N ARG A 37 13.54 1.70 -30.19
CA ARG A 37 12.55 2.09 -31.21
C ARG A 37 11.92 3.48 -30.99
N ILE A 38 12.28 4.19 -29.92
CA ILE A 38 11.71 5.50 -29.62
C ILE A 38 12.76 6.57 -29.95
N SER A 39 12.40 7.51 -30.83
CA SER A 39 13.30 8.60 -31.20
C SER A 39 13.52 9.56 -30.03
N GLN A 40 14.72 10.11 -29.91
CA GLN A 40 15.03 11.13 -28.90
C GLN A 40 14.11 12.35 -29.01
N ALA A 41 13.69 12.71 -30.20
CA ALA A 41 12.71 13.79 -30.40
C ALA A 41 11.33 13.49 -29.78
N ALA A 42 10.87 12.23 -29.83
CA ALA A 42 9.61 11.82 -29.21
C ALA A 42 9.71 11.81 -27.68
N VAL A 43 10.87 11.46 -27.13
CA VAL A 43 11.15 11.53 -25.69
C VAL A 43 11.15 12.99 -25.21
N ALA A 44 11.86 13.87 -25.91
CA ALA A 44 11.89 15.30 -25.59
C ALA A 44 10.51 15.98 -25.69
N ALA A 45 9.72 15.65 -26.71
CA ALA A 45 8.35 16.16 -26.84
C ALA A 45 7.47 15.70 -25.65
N LYS A 46 7.64 14.48 -25.17
CA LYS A 46 6.90 13.94 -24.02
C LYS A 46 7.39 14.55 -22.70
N GLU A 47 8.67 14.85 -22.58
CA GLU A 47 9.26 15.57 -21.46
C GLU A 47 8.63 16.94 -21.26
N ILE A 48 8.54 17.71 -22.33
CA ILE A 48 7.90 19.04 -22.36
C ILE A 48 6.40 18.91 -22.08
N ALA A 49 5.70 17.92 -22.70
CA ALA A 49 4.28 17.70 -22.49
C ALA A 49 3.93 17.32 -21.04
N LEU A 50 4.81 16.62 -20.35
CA LEU A 50 4.66 16.27 -18.94
C LEU A 50 5.21 17.35 -17.99
N GLY A 51 5.85 18.39 -18.51
CA GLY A 51 6.43 19.48 -17.73
C GLY A 51 7.64 19.06 -16.89
N LEU A 52 8.33 17.98 -17.27
CA LEU A 52 9.49 17.45 -16.57
C LEU A 52 10.75 18.28 -16.82
N ASP A 53 10.72 19.18 -17.79
CA ASP A 53 11.73 20.21 -18.10
C ASP A 53 11.74 21.36 -17.10
N LYS A 54 10.68 21.48 -16.26
CA LYS A 54 10.51 22.59 -15.33
C LYS A 54 11.22 22.35 -13.99
N PRO A 55 11.48 23.42 -13.21
CA PRO A 55 12.03 23.28 -11.86
C PRO A 55 11.15 22.39 -10.97
N PHE A 56 11.78 21.65 -10.05
CA PHE A 56 11.16 20.71 -9.13
C PHE A 56 9.84 21.21 -8.48
N TYR A 57 9.84 22.45 -7.98
CA TYR A 57 8.66 23.02 -7.32
C TYR A 57 7.48 23.18 -8.29
N VAL A 58 7.73 23.50 -9.57
CA VAL A 58 6.67 23.62 -10.58
C VAL A 58 6.09 22.25 -10.91
N GLN A 59 6.96 21.25 -11.08
CA GLN A 59 6.55 19.88 -11.32
C GLN A 59 5.69 19.35 -10.16
N TYR A 60 6.10 19.59 -8.92
CA TYR A 60 5.34 19.20 -7.73
C TYR A 60 3.94 19.84 -7.69
N PHE A 61 3.83 21.14 -7.93
CA PHE A 61 2.52 21.80 -7.93
C PHE A 61 1.61 21.33 -9.07
N VAL A 62 2.16 21.07 -10.25
CA VAL A 62 1.40 20.49 -11.37
C VAL A 62 0.88 19.10 -11.00
N TRP A 63 1.74 18.25 -10.45
CA TRP A 63 1.37 16.92 -9.99
C TRP A 63 0.30 16.98 -8.89
N LEU A 64 0.50 17.81 -7.87
CA LEU A 64 -0.45 17.97 -6.76
C LEU A 64 -1.82 18.45 -7.26
N LYS A 65 -1.83 19.41 -8.20
CA LYS A 65 -3.06 19.90 -8.82
C LYS A 65 -3.79 18.77 -9.56
N GLN A 66 -3.09 17.96 -10.34
CA GLN A 66 -3.68 16.81 -11.02
C GLN A 66 -4.25 15.80 -10.04
N LEU A 67 -3.50 15.48 -8.98
CA LEU A 67 -3.94 14.57 -7.92
C LEU A 67 -5.24 15.05 -7.27
N LEU A 68 -5.35 16.34 -6.96
CA LEU A 68 -6.55 16.93 -6.36
C LEU A 68 -7.77 16.92 -7.32
N HIS A 69 -7.55 16.82 -8.63
CA HIS A 69 -8.61 16.63 -9.62
C HIS A 69 -8.90 15.14 -9.91
N GLY A 70 -8.32 14.22 -9.12
CA GLY A 70 -8.52 12.79 -9.29
C GLY A 70 -7.67 12.14 -10.38
N ASN A 71 -6.81 12.92 -11.05
CA ASN A 71 -5.89 12.38 -12.04
C ASN A 71 -4.60 11.90 -11.34
N MET A 72 -4.49 10.60 -11.11
CA MET A 72 -3.33 9.95 -10.50
C MET A 72 -2.27 9.53 -11.54
N GLY A 73 -2.49 9.87 -12.82
CA GLY A 73 -1.61 9.48 -13.91
C GLY A 73 -1.74 8.01 -14.32
N TYR A 74 -0.73 7.54 -15.05
CA TYR A 74 -0.67 6.19 -15.60
C TYR A 74 0.54 5.43 -15.05
N SER A 75 0.36 4.14 -14.81
CA SER A 75 1.45 3.24 -14.45
C SER A 75 2.44 3.11 -15.61
N ILE A 76 3.72 3.30 -15.34
CA ILE A 76 4.78 3.17 -16.33
C ILE A 76 4.93 1.71 -16.79
N LYS A 77 4.65 0.77 -15.88
CA LYS A 77 4.82 -0.67 -16.14
C LYS A 77 3.63 -1.29 -16.88
N SER A 78 2.41 -0.96 -16.48
CA SER A 78 1.19 -1.58 -17.03
C SER A 78 0.44 -0.69 -18.01
N TYR A 79 0.81 0.60 -18.13
CA TYR A 79 0.14 1.60 -18.98
C TYR A 79 -1.35 1.83 -18.65
N GLN A 80 -1.79 1.36 -17.49
CA GLN A 80 -3.15 1.53 -17.00
C GLN A 80 -3.26 2.77 -16.11
N ALA A 81 -4.44 3.37 -16.04
CA ALA A 81 -4.70 4.45 -15.10
C ALA A 81 -4.50 3.97 -13.65
N VAL A 82 -3.74 4.73 -12.85
CA VAL A 82 -3.45 4.37 -11.45
C VAL A 82 -4.73 4.28 -10.62
N SER A 83 -5.71 5.15 -10.88
CA SER A 83 -7.03 5.12 -10.22
C SER A 83 -7.77 3.79 -10.45
N GLU A 84 -7.73 3.26 -11.67
CA GLU A 84 -8.35 1.97 -12.01
C GLU A 84 -7.63 0.81 -11.35
N MET A 85 -6.28 0.86 -11.33
CA MET A 85 -5.48 -0.15 -10.63
C MET A 85 -5.79 -0.19 -9.13
N ILE A 86 -5.87 0.97 -8.49
CA ILE A 86 -6.23 1.06 -7.08
C ILE A 86 -7.64 0.50 -6.86
N ALA A 87 -8.62 0.94 -7.65
CA ALA A 87 -10.00 0.50 -7.52
C ALA A 87 -10.15 -1.03 -7.69
N SER A 88 -9.45 -1.61 -8.66
CA SER A 88 -9.52 -3.07 -8.91
C SER A 88 -8.92 -3.92 -7.78
N HIS A 89 -7.91 -3.41 -7.08
CA HIS A 89 -7.27 -4.11 -5.96
C HIS A 89 -7.89 -3.79 -4.59
N LEU A 90 -8.56 -2.65 -4.47
CA LEU A 90 -9.14 -2.22 -3.20
C LEU A 90 -10.27 -3.15 -2.73
N GLY A 91 -11.17 -3.55 -3.63
CA GLY A 91 -12.29 -4.45 -3.31
C GLY A 91 -11.83 -5.78 -2.72
N PRO A 92 -11.01 -6.57 -3.42
CA PRO A 92 -10.44 -7.82 -2.90
C PRO A 92 -9.65 -7.62 -1.59
N THR A 93 -8.89 -6.55 -1.47
CA THR A 93 -8.11 -6.25 -0.26
C THR A 93 -9.02 -5.98 0.94
N LEU A 94 -10.04 -5.13 0.79
CA LEU A 94 -10.99 -4.83 1.86
C LEU A 94 -11.80 -6.07 2.27
N LEU A 95 -12.20 -6.90 1.31
CA LEU A 95 -12.89 -8.15 1.59
C LEU A 95 -12.00 -9.10 2.40
N LEU A 96 -10.76 -9.30 1.96
CA LEU A 96 -9.80 -10.15 2.67
C LEU A 96 -9.52 -9.63 4.08
N MET A 97 -9.27 -8.35 4.23
CA MET A 97 -9.03 -7.72 5.54
C MET A 97 -10.27 -7.82 6.45
N GLY A 98 -11.46 -7.56 5.91
CA GLY A 98 -12.71 -7.65 6.67
C GLY A 98 -12.99 -9.07 7.16
N VAL A 99 -12.86 -10.06 6.28
CA VAL A 99 -13.03 -11.48 6.65
C VAL A 99 -11.98 -11.91 7.67
N SER A 100 -10.71 -11.55 7.45
CA SER A 100 -9.61 -11.86 8.38
C SER A 100 -9.86 -11.26 9.76
N LEU A 101 -10.33 -10.02 9.82
CA LEU A 101 -10.65 -9.34 11.08
C LEU A 101 -11.80 -10.04 11.80
N LEU A 102 -12.87 -10.38 11.09
CA LEU A 102 -14.00 -11.09 11.66
C LEU A 102 -13.60 -12.45 12.23
N VAL A 103 -12.86 -13.26 11.46
CA VAL A 103 -12.35 -14.56 11.92
C VAL A 103 -11.46 -14.40 13.14
N SER A 104 -10.57 -13.42 13.10
CA SER A 104 -9.66 -13.14 14.23
C SER A 104 -10.44 -12.78 15.49
N LEU A 105 -11.44 -11.91 15.41
CA LEU A 105 -12.28 -11.54 16.57
C LEU A 105 -13.11 -12.71 17.07
N LEU A 106 -13.70 -13.50 16.18
CA LEU A 106 -14.51 -14.68 16.54
C LEU A 106 -13.66 -15.75 17.27
N MET A 107 -12.37 -15.83 16.98
CA MET A 107 -11.46 -16.75 17.67
C MET A 107 -10.85 -16.14 18.93
N ALA A 108 -10.33 -14.94 18.83
CA ALA A 108 -9.56 -14.31 19.90
C ALA A 108 -10.44 -13.92 21.11
N VAL A 109 -11.64 -13.39 20.87
CA VAL A 109 -12.51 -12.93 21.96
C VAL A 109 -12.99 -14.12 22.84
N PRO A 110 -13.55 -15.21 22.31
CA PRO A 110 -13.94 -16.36 23.13
C PRO A 110 -12.73 -17.04 23.83
N ALA A 111 -11.61 -17.17 23.11
CA ALA A 111 -10.39 -17.73 23.67
C ALA A 111 -9.86 -16.88 24.83
N GLY A 112 -9.83 -15.55 24.66
CA GLY A 112 -9.40 -14.64 25.73
C GLY A 112 -10.33 -14.65 26.95
N ILE A 113 -11.65 -14.67 26.73
CA ILE A 113 -12.63 -14.81 27.82
C ILE A 113 -12.45 -16.12 28.56
N TYR A 114 -12.29 -17.23 27.82
CA TYR A 114 -12.07 -18.55 28.43
C TYR A 114 -10.81 -18.57 29.28
N SER A 115 -9.67 -18.08 28.76
CA SER A 115 -8.41 -17.97 29.51
C SER A 115 -8.56 -17.11 30.77
N ALA A 116 -9.28 -16.00 30.68
CA ALA A 116 -9.50 -15.11 31.83
C ALA A 116 -10.35 -15.76 32.94
N ILE A 117 -11.38 -16.55 32.58
CA ILE A 117 -12.25 -17.21 33.54
C ILE A 117 -11.60 -18.47 34.14
N LYS A 118 -10.88 -19.22 33.34
CA LYS A 118 -10.22 -20.49 33.76
C LYS A 118 -8.70 -20.34 33.79
N GLN A 119 -8.22 -19.32 34.46
CA GLN A 119 -6.81 -19.02 34.62
C GLN A 119 -6.01 -20.21 35.18
N TYR A 120 -4.82 -20.45 34.64
CA TYR A 120 -3.94 -21.56 34.99
C TYR A 120 -4.50 -22.97 34.74
N SER A 121 -5.60 -23.11 34.01
CA SER A 121 -6.10 -24.42 33.58
C SER A 121 -5.31 -24.95 32.38
N ALA A 122 -5.42 -26.26 32.09
CA ALA A 122 -4.82 -26.86 30.91
C ALA A 122 -5.30 -26.19 29.61
N GLY A 123 -6.56 -25.75 29.56
CA GLY A 123 -7.09 -25.02 28.41
C GLY A 123 -6.50 -23.63 28.25
N ASP A 124 -6.26 -22.88 29.34
CA ASP A 124 -5.59 -21.60 29.31
C ASP A 124 -4.14 -21.74 28.81
N TYR A 125 -3.39 -22.70 29.34
CA TYR A 125 -2.04 -23.00 28.84
C TYR A 125 -2.04 -23.35 27.34
N THR A 126 -3.04 -24.07 26.86
CA THR A 126 -3.18 -24.42 25.44
C THR A 126 -3.39 -23.17 24.59
N VAL A 127 -4.34 -22.29 24.98
CA VAL A 127 -4.61 -21.04 24.27
C VAL A 127 -3.35 -20.15 24.22
N VAL A 128 -2.69 -19.97 25.36
CA VAL A 128 -1.47 -19.16 25.45
C VAL A 128 -0.35 -19.76 24.59
N THR A 129 -0.13 -21.07 24.66
CA THR A 129 0.93 -21.75 23.88
C THR A 129 0.66 -21.62 22.39
N LEU A 130 -0.58 -21.83 21.92
CA LEU A 130 -0.95 -21.69 20.51
C LEU A 130 -0.79 -20.23 20.03
N SER A 131 -1.12 -19.26 20.88
CA SER A 131 -0.93 -17.83 20.57
C SER A 131 0.56 -17.49 20.41
N PHE A 132 1.43 -17.99 21.28
CA PHE A 132 2.87 -17.81 21.16
C PHE A 132 3.45 -18.51 19.93
N LEU A 133 3.05 -19.74 19.66
CA LEU A 133 3.47 -20.47 18.46
C LEU A 133 3.05 -19.74 17.20
N GLY A 134 1.78 -19.26 17.13
CA GLY A 134 1.26 -18.51 15.98
C GLY A 134 2.00 -17.20 15.76
N SER A 135 2.34 -16.47 16.82
CA SER A 135 3.08 -15.20 16.72
C SER A 135 4.58 -15.38 16.43
N SER A 136 5.13 -16.55 16.74
CA SER A 136 6.54 -16.89 16.47
C SER A 136 6.79 -17.25 15.01
N VAL A 137 5.76 -17.67 14.27
CA VAL A 137 5.88 -18.02 12.86
C VAL A 137 5.83 -16.75 12.00
N PRO A 138 6.82 -16.50 11.12
CA PRO A 138 6.78 -15.38 10.21
C PRO A 138 5.51 -15.40 9.35
N GLY A 139 4.76 -14.29 9.33
CA GLY A 139 3.45 -14.20 8.65
C GLY A 139 3.50 -14.59 7.16
N PHE A 140 4.58 -14.26 6.45
CA PHE A 140 4.74 -14.64 5.05
C PHE A 140 4.83 -16.17 4.87
N PHE A 141 5.52 -16.87 5.78
CA PHE A 141 5.66 -18.33 5.74
C PHE A 141 4.31 -19.01 5.99
N LEU A 142 3.56 -18.55 7.01
CA LEU A 142 2.23 -19.07 7.30
C LEU A 142 1.27 -18.82 6.12
N SER A 143 1.35 -17.64 5.49
CA SER A 143 0.53 -17.32 4.31
C SER A 143 0.82 -18.24 3.13
N LEU A 144 2.10 -18.49 2.84
CA LEU A 144 2.50 -19.43 1.77
C LEU A 144 2.05 -20.85 2.07
N LEU A 145 2.17 -21.30 3.31
CA LEU A 145 1.70 -22.63 3.74
C LEU A 145 0.19 -22.76 3.55
N LEU A 146 -0.60 -21.77 3.95
CA LEU A 146 -2.05 -21.78 3.78
C LEU A 146 -2.44 -21.76 2.30
N ILE A 147 -1.81 -20.91 1.49
CA ILE A 147 -2.03 -20.89 0.04
C ILE A 147 -1.74 -22.28 -0.55
N TYR A 148 -0.61 -22.89 -0.20
CA TYR A 148 -0.27 -24.24 -0.68
C TYR A 148 -1.33 -25.27 -0.30
N LEU A 149 -1.75 -25.28 0.95
CA LEU A 149 -2.75 -26.25 1.45
C LEU A 149 -4.12 -26.10 0.80
N PHE A 150 -4.57 -24.87 0.54
CA PHE A 150 -5.90 -24.60 0.01
C PHE A 150 -5.98 -24.49 -1.51
N THR A 151 -4.83 -24.26 -2.18
CA THR A 151 -4.82 -24.06 -3.64
C THR A 151 -4.29 -25.29 -4.39
N VAL A 152 -3.34 -26.04 -3.81
CA VAL A 152 -2.66 -27.14 -4.51
C VAL A 152 -3.28 -28.50 -4.14
N LYS A 153 -4.10 -28.58 -3.11
CA LYS A 153 -4.92 -29.76 -2.76
C LYS A 153 -6.37 -29.55 -3.15
#